data_e7d5228007a5f9605934b514fbe412d3
#
_entry.id   e7d5228007a5f9605934b514fbe412d3
#
_cell.length_a   1.000
_cell.length_b   1.000
_cell.length_c   1.000
_cell.angle_alpha   90.00
_cell.angle_beta   90.00
_cell.angle_gamma   90.00
#
_symmetry.space_group_name_H-M   'P 1'
#
loop_
_entity.id
_entity.type
_entity.pdbx_description
1 polymer ?
#
loop_
_entity_poly.entity_id
_entity_poly.type
_entity_poly.pdbx_seq_one_letter_code
_entity_poly.pdbx_strand_id
1 'polypeptide(L)' 'MIQLGTLVRSVDDGVVGIVTWVDDNPYDEPLIYQITWIDGLKGLHSTDEFEVLS' A
#
# COMPACT_ATOMS: atom_id res chain seq x y z
N MET A 1 1.12 -8.57 -8.61
CA MET A 1 1.24 -8.23 -7.18
C MET A 1 2.28 -7.13 -6.99
N ILE A 2 1.96 -6.13 -6.18
CA ILE A 2 2.88 -5.05 -5.86
C ILE A 2 3.93 -5.58 -4.87
N GLN A 3 5.19 -5.28 -5.13
CA GLN A 3 6.29 -5.82 -4.33
C GLN A 3 6.59 -4.95 -3.11
N LEU A 4 7.19 -5.56 -2.09
CA LEU A 4 7.70 -4.83 -0.93
C LEU A 4 8.70 -3.76 -1.40
N GLY A 5 8.66 -2.60 -0.77
CA GLY A 5 9.53 -1.47 -1.12
C GLY A 5 9.00 -0.60 -2.24
N THR A 6 7.86 -0.95 -2.83
CA THR A 6 7.26 -0.14 -3.89
C THR A 6 6.80 1.20 -3.34
N LEU A 7 7.14 2.27 -4.02
CA LEU A 7 6.71 3.63 -3.66
C LEU A 7 5.29 3.86 -4.14
N VAL A 8 4.44 4.37 -3.27
CA VAL A 8 3.00 4.59 -3.56
C VAL A 8 2.58 5.95 -3.04
N ARG A 9 1.40 6.40 -3.50
CA ARG A 9 0.79 7.66 -3.05
C ARG A 9 -0.69 7.43 -2.77
N SER A 10 -1.16 7.93 -1.63
CA SER A 10 -2.58 7.86 -1.28
C SER A 10 -3.41 8.67 -2.27
N VAL A 11 -4.53 8.10 -2.74
CA VAL A 11 -5.43 8.82 -3.64
C VAL A 11 -6.28 9.85 -2.90
N ASP A 12 -6.42 9.74 -1.57
CA ASP A 12 -7.23 10.66 -0.77
C ASP A 12 -6.51 11.97 -0.49
N ASP A 13 -5.28 11.89 0.03
CA ASP A 13 -4.57 13.07 0.53
C ASP A 13 -3.22 13.31 -0.15
N GLY A 14 -2.81 12.41 -1.04
CA GLY A 14 -1.55 12.54 -1.76
C GLY A 14 -0.31 12.21 -0.95
N VAL A 15 -0.45 11.66 0.25
CA VAL A 15 0.69 11.27 1.08
C VAL A 15 1.42 10.11 0.44
N VAL A 16 2.75 10.18 0.42
CA VAL A 16 3.62 9.15 -0.17
C VAL A 16 3.99 8.13 0.91
N GLY A 17 4.09 6.87 0.52
CA GLY A 17 4.47 5.79 1.43
C GLY A 17 5.18 4.67 0.68
N ILE A 18 5.51 3.62 1.43
CA ILE A 18 6.20 2.45 0.91
C ILE A 18 5.44 1.21 1.35
N VAL A 19 5.30 0.25 0.44
CA VAL A 19 4.71 -1.06 0.78
C VAL A 19 5.67 -1.81 1.68
N THR A 20 5.24 -2.10 2.91
CA THR A 20 6.08 -2.77 3.91
C THR A 20 5.63 -4.19 4.22
N TRP A 21 4.43 -4.58 3.78
CA TRP A 21 3.92 -5.93 3.97
C TRP A 21 2.80 -6.20 2.98
N VAL A 22 2.69 -7.43 2.52
CA VAL A 22 1.64 -7.85 1.57
C VAL A 22 0.95 -9.06 2.15
N ASP A 23 -0.39 -9.01 2.22
CA ASP A 23 -1.20 -10.16 2.53
C ASP A 23 -1.42 -10.94 1.23
N ASP A 24 -0.74 -12.06 1.09
CA ASP A 24 -0.82 -12.89 -0.10
C ASP A 24 -1.76 -14.10 0.08
N ASN A 25 -2.62 -14.07 1.09
CA ASN A 25 -3.61 -15.12 1.32
C ASN A 25 -4.51 -15.24 0.09
N PRO A 26 -4.56 -16.39 -0.59
CA PRO A 26 -5.35 -16.54 -1.83
C PRO A 26 -6.86 -16.36 -1.62
N TYR A 27 -7.32 -16.41 -0.37
CA TYR A 27 -8.74 -16.22 -0.06
C TYR A 27 -9.09 -14.76 0.21
N ASP A 28 -8.10 -13.87 0.31
CA ASP A 28 -8.31 -12.44 0.51
C ASP A 28 -8.24 -11.72 -0.83
N GLU A 29 -9.39 -11.32 -1.33
CA GLU A 29 -9.48 -10.52 -2.56
C GLU A 29 -10.38 -9.32 -2.31
N PRO A 30 -9.91 -8.12 -2.71
CA PRO A 30 -8.60 -7.82 -3.30
C PRO A 30 -7.46 -7.98 -2.29
N LEU A 31 -6.22 -8.07 -2.79
CA LEU A 31 -5.04 -8.16 -1.93
C LEU A 31 -4.92 -6.91 -1.06
N ILE A 32 -4.47 -7.12 0.17
CA ILE A 32 -4.30 -6.04 1.14
C ILE A 32 -2.80 -5.80 1.34
N TYR A 33 -2.42 -4.55 1.37
CA TYR A 33 -1.04 -4.11 1.53
C TYR A 33 -0.90 -3.25 2.77
N GLN A 34 0.15 -3.48 3.55
CA GLN A 34 0.52 -2.54 4.60
C GLN A 34 1.40 -1.47 4.00
N ILE A 35 1.00 -0.21 4.19
CA ILE A 35 1.76 0.95 3.72
C ILE A 35 2.28 1.69 4.94
N THR A 36 3.58 1.97 4.95
CA THR A 36 4.16 2.89 5.92
C THR A 36 4.31 4.24 5.24
N TRP A 37 3.55 5.21 5.72
CA TRP A 37 3.50 6.56 5.14
C TRP A 37 4.65 7.41 5.65
N ILE A 38 5.02 8.44 4.88
CA ILE A 38 6.17 9.28 5.23
C ILE A 38 5.95 10.07 6.53
N ASP A 39 4.71 10.25 6.95
CA ASP A 39 4.39 10.88 8.24
C ASP A 39 4.54 9.94 9.44
N GLY A 40 4.96 8.70 9.20
CA GLY A 40 5.19 7.70 10.25
C GLY A 40 3.99 6.82 10.56
N LEU A 41 2.85 7.07 9.95
CA LEU A 41 1.65 6.25 10.15
C LEU A 41 1.72 5.00 9.29
N LYS A 42 1.08 3.93 9.76
CA LYS A 42 0.95 2.67 9.03
C LYS A 42 -0.52 2.32 8.89
N GLY A 43 -0.88 1.70 7.79
CA GLY A 43 -2.25 1.25 7.57
C GLY A 43 -2.32 0.12 6.56
N LEU A 44 -3.46 -0.58 6.57
CA LEU A 44 -3.77 -1.63 5.61
C LEU A 44 -4.67 -1.03 4.54
N HIS A 45 -4.30 -1.23 3.27
CA HIS A 45 -5.00 -0.61 2.16
C HIS A 45 -5.12 -1.59 0.99
N SER A 46 -6.24 -1.51 0.28
CA SER A 46 -6.41 -2.19 -1.00
C SER A 46 -5.87 -1.32 -2.14
N THR A 47 -5.70 -1.91 -3.31
CA THR A 47 -5.04 -1.25 -4.44
C THR A 47 -5.80 -0.04 -4.98
N ASP A 48 -7.10 0.09 -4.68
CA ASP A 48 -7.90 1.24 -5.10
C ASP A 48 -7.69 2.47 -4.21
N GLU A 49 -6.96 2.33 -3.10
CA GLU A 49 -6.73 3.40 -2.13
C GLU A 49 -5.42 4.14 -2.36
N PHE A 50 -4.56 3.64 -3.23
CA PHE A 50 -3.27 4.26 -3.53
C PHE A 50 -2.89 4.01 -4.98
N GLU A 51 -1.93 4.80 -5.47
CA GLU A 51 -1.35 4.59 -6.80
C GLU A 51 0.14 4.30 -6.70
N VAL A 52 0.63 3.45 -7.58
CA VAL A 52 2.04 3.07 -7.63
C VAL A 52 2.83 4.17 -8.34
N LEU A 53 3.92 4.62 -7.71
CA LEU A 53 4.79 5.65 -8.26
C LEU A 53 6.06 5.08 -8.88
N SER A 54 6.46 3.89 -8.44
CA SER A 54 7.67 3.25 -8.97
C SER A 54 7.60 1.73 -8.93
#